data_8790a80f7347adddac26e1e0f9d7836a
#
_entry.id   8790a80f7347adddac26e1e0f9d7836a
#
_cell.length_a   1.000
_cell.length_b   1.000
_cell.length_c   1.000
_cell.angle_alpha   90.00
_cell.angle_beta   90.00
_cell.angle_gamma   90.00
#
_symmetry.space_group_name_H-M   'P 1'
#
loop_
_entity.id
_entity.type
_entity.pdbx_description
1 polymer ?
#
loop_
_entity_poly.entity_id
_entity_poly.type
_entity_poly.pdbx_seq_one_letter_code
_entity_poly.pdbx_strand_id
1 'polypeptide(L)'
;SILIFDEAHLMPQDYLQPCLQAVAYITRYLHSEAVFLTATMPDFEKLIKEYALPDSKIVKLIKDTSMFAEFQKCRYRYIGGISSSELLSRCREYPSSLIIVNKKATARELYQECGGKRYHLSTYMTSYDRKRILKEIRQELKQLEADYPEYKDVPEDRRITIISTSLIEAGVDLDVYTVFRERTGLDSILQAGGRCNREGKRKTADVFIFDRTEETRQAVSDDKASLTKGLLKKYEDISDVRCIEEYYSRLYFMKVDDIQKNTMHQICSDLASIPFKEYAEKFEFIDSRQVSLVVPRDAQSEKLVETMKYTKTGNARKLQNYTCSVTRKELEDLIRQHAADDYGTGIYCLTNKDYYDEYKGVLFEAPDYFL
;
A
#
# COMPACT_ATOMS: atom_id res chain seq x y z
N SER A 1 -25.94 10.22 -13.81
CA SER A 1 -24.76 10.35 -12.90
C SER A 1 -23.52 9.79 -13.57
N ILE A 2 -22.34 10.23 -13.14
CA ILE A 2 -21.06 9.68 -13.60
C ILE A 2 -20.38 9.07 -12.38
N LEU A 3 -19.96 7.80 -12.49
CA LEU A 3 -19.19 7.08 -11.50
C LEU A 3 -17.74 7.05 -11.95
N ILE A 4 -16.83 7.51 -11.12
CA ILE A 4 -15.40 7.51 -11.42
C ILE A 4 -14.71 6.52 -10.46
N PHE A 5 -14.09 5.49 -11.03
CA PHE A 5 -13.30 4.50 -10.30
C PHE A 5 -11.83 4.84 -10.50
N ASP A 6 -11.24 5.53 -9.54
CA ASP A 6 -9.81 5.80 -9.53
C ASP A 6 -9.06 4.56 -9.02
N GLU A 7 -7.86 4.32 -9.58
CA GLU A 7 -7.08 3.10 -9.32
C GLU A 7 -7.89 1.81 -9.49
N ALA A 8 -8.65 1.73 -10.58
CA ALA A 8 -9.60 0.64 -10.84
C ALA A 8 -8.97 -0.77 -10.80
N HIS A 9 -7.67 -0.90 -11.02
CA HIS A 9 -6.92 -2.15 -10.90
C HIS A 9 -6.88 -2.70 -9.47
N LEU A 10 -7.19 -1.87 -8.45
CA LEU A 10 -7.27 -2.28 -7.05
C LEU A 10 -8.60 -2.96 -6.70
N MET A 11 -9.54 -3.11 -7.64
CA MET A 11 -10.75 -3.91 -7.37
C MET A 11 -10.36 -5.30 -6.91
N PRO A 12 -10.91 -5.77 -5.76
CA PRO A 12 -10.57 -7.09 -5.24
C PRO A 12 -10.91 -8.18 -6.25
N GLN A 13 -9.95 -9.05 -6.54
CA GLN A 13 -10.12 -10.09 -7.56
C GLN A 13 -11.23 -11.09 -7.18
N ASP A 14 -11.33 -11.43 -5.89
CA ASP A 14 -12.33 -12.36 -5.39
C ASP A 14 -13.77 -11.83 -5.55
N TYR A 15 -13.93 -10.51 -5.69
CA TYR A 15 -15.21 -9.82 -5.86
C TYR A 15 -15.31 -9.07 -7.19
N LEU A 16 -14.39 -9.30 -8.13
CA LEU A 16 -14.35 -8.55 -9.38
C LEU A 16 -15.65 -8.73 -10.19
N GLN A 17 -16.16 -9.96 -10.32
CA GLN A 17 -17.41 -10.23 -11.03
C GLN A 17 -18.61 -9.49 -10.40
N PRO A 18 -18.92 -9.61 -9.11
CA PRO A 18 -20.04 -8.87 -8.52
C PRO A 18 -19.86 -7.35 -8.59
N CYS A 19 -18.63 -6.84 -8.49
CA CYS A 19 -18.34 -5.41 -8.67
C CYS A 19 -18.68 -4.95 -10.10
N LEU A 20 -18.21 -5.67 -11.12
CA LEU A 20 -18.51 -5.35 -12.52
C LEU A 20 -20.00 -5.50 -12.84
N GLN A 21 -20.68 -6.50 -12.27
CA GLN A 21 -22.13 -6.67 -12.39
C GLN A 21 -22.90 -5.50 -11.75
N ALA A 22 -22.47 -5.02 -10.60
CA ALA A 22 -23.06 -3.84 -9.95
C ALA A 22 -22.88 -2.58 -10.80
N VAL A 23 -21.69 -2.35 -11.36
CA VAL A 23 -21.43 -1.24 -12.28
C VAL A 23 -22.31 -1.36 -13.51
N ALA A 24 -22.43 -2.55 -14.10
CA ALA A 24 -23.27 -2.82 -15.24
C ALA A 24 -24.74 -2.52 -14.96
N TYR A 25 -25.24 -2.95 -13.80
CA TYR A 25 -26.59 -2.64 -13.35
C TYR A 25 -26.84 -1.13 -13.24
N ILE A 26 -25.93 -0.40 -12.57
CA ILE A 26 -26.04 1.04 -12.39
C ILE A 26 -26.04 1.77 -13.72
N THR A 27 -25.15 1.39 -14.63
CA THR A 27 -25.04 2.04 -15.96
C THR A 27 -26.29 1.76 -16.82
N ARG A 28 -26.81 0.54 -16.79
CA ARG A 28 -27.96 0.15 -17.62
C ARG A 28 -29.29 0.67 -17.09
N TYR A 29 -29.54 0.51 -15.78
CA TYR A 29 -30.86 0.77 -15.22
C TYR A 29 -31.00 2.12 -14.53
N LEU A 30 -29.87 2.70 -14.05
CA LEU A 30 -29.87 4.02 -13.42
C LEU A 30 -29.35 5.12 -14.33
N HIS A 31 -29.22 4.84 -15.65
CA HIS A 31 -28.79 5.80 -16.67
C HIS A 31 -27.53 6.57 -16.25
N SER A 32 -26.55 5.85 -15.74
CA SER A 32 -25.27 6.38 -15.29
C SER A 32 -24.15 5.94 -16.24
N GLU A 33 -23.04 6.67 -16.22
CA GLU A 33 -21.82 6.30 -16.94
C GLU A 33 -20.75 5.90 -15.91
N ALA A 34 -19.86 4.98 -16.27
CA ALA A 34 -18.73 4.59 -15.45
C ALA A 34 -17.42 4.90 -16.18
N VAL A 35 -16.51 5.55 -15.47
CA VAL A 35 -15.17 5.87 -15.95
C VAL A 35 -14.16 5.14 -15.07
N PHE A 36 -13.31 4.32 -15.68
CA PHE A 36 -12.23 3.61 -15.00
C PHE A 36 -10.92 4.34 -15.28
N LEU A 37 -10.24 4.76 -14.21
CA LEU A 37 -8.95 5.41 -14.26
C LEU A 37 -7.90 4.51 -13.60
N THR A 38 -6.79 4.30 -14.26
CA THR A 38 -5.67 3.54 -13.72
C THR A 38 -4.41 3.76 -14.55
N ALA A 39 -3.26 3.82 -13.89
CA ALA A 39 -1.95 3.87 -14.56
C ALA A 39 -1.54 2.51 -15.14
N THR A 40 -2.11 1.43 -14.61
CA THR A 40 -1.83 0.04 -15.01
C THR A 40 -3.16 -0.62 -15.41
N MET A 41 -3.51 -0.49 -16.69
CA MET A 41 -4.84 -0.86 -17.19
C MET A 41 -4.97 -2.36 -17.42
N PRO A 42 -5.77 -3.09 -16.62
CA PRO A 42 -6.21 -4.43 -17.01
C PRO A 42 -7.14 -4.36 -18.22
N ASP A 43 -7.27 -5.46 -18.97
CA ASP A 43 -8.25 -5.53 -20.07
C ASP A 43 -9.69 -5.61 -19.51
N PHE A 44 -10.17 -4.47 -19.00
CA PHE A 44 -11.53 -4.34 -18.50
C PHE A 44 -12.59 -4.59 -19.57
N GLU A 45 -12.29 -4.35 -20.83
CA GLU A 45 -13.23 -4.60 -21.91
C GLU A 45 -13.62 -6.07 -21.97
N LYS A 46 -12.62 -6.94 -21.92
CA LYS A 46 -12.83 -8.38 -21.89
C LYS A 46 -13.60 -8.81 -20.64
N LEU A 47 -13.18 -8.33 -19.48
CA LEU A 47 -13.81 -8.67 -18.19
C LEU A 47 -15.26 -8.20 -18.10
N ILE A 48 -15.58 -6.99 -18.57
CA ILE A 48 -16.94 -6.45 -18.58
C ILE A 48 -17.83 -7.27 -19.52
N LYS A 49 -17.34 -7.61 -20.70
CA LYS A 49 -18.08 -8.43 -21.67
C LYS A 49 -18.31 -9.85 -21.16
N GLU A 50 -17.31 -10.41 -20.45
CA GLU A 50 -17.40 -11.78 -19.93
C GLU A 50 -18.27 -11.88 -18.68
N TYR A 51 -18.11 -10.96 -17.73
CA TYR A 51 -18.72 -11.09 -16.40
C TYR A 51 -19.92 -10.18 -16.14
N ALA A 52 -20.14 -9.15 -16.94
CA ALA A 52 -21.17 -8.16 -16.65
C ALA A 52 -22.19 -8.00 -17.78
N LEU A 53 -21.83 -7.33 -18.85
CA LEU A 53 -22.70 -7.00 -19.97
C LEU A 53 -22.03 -7.25 -21.31
N PRO A 54 -22.37 -8.32 -22.04
CA PRO A 54 -21.81 -8.61 -23.35
C PRO A 54 -21.97 -7.48 -24.37
N ASP A 55 -23.09 -6.74 -24.28
CA ASP A 55 -23.45 -5.67 -25.20
C ASP A 55 -23.01 -4.27 -24.75
N SER A 56 -22.14 -4.18 -23.74
CA SER A 56 -21.68 -2.88 -23.24
C SER A 56 -20.86 -2.15 -24.27
N LYS A 57 -21.16 -0.86 -24.48
CA LYS A 57 -20.32 0.03 -25.27
C LYS A 57 -19.18 0.58 -24.41
N ILE A 58 -17.98 0.06 -24.64
CA ILE A 58 -16.78 0.51 -23.96
C ILE A 58 -16.00 1.42 -24.89
N VAL A 59 -15.58 2.57 -24.38
CA VAL A 59 -14.86 3.59 -25.16
C VAL A 59 -13.53 3.88 -24.45
N LYS A 60 -12.42 3.66 -25.15
CA LYS A 60 -11.11 4.12 -24.70
C LYS A 60 -11.04 5.64 -24.92
N LEU A 61 -11.00 6.41 -23.83
CA LEU A 61 -10.91 7.88 -23.89
C LEU A 61 -9.56 8.33 -24.43
N ILE A 62 -8.47 7.66 -24.02
CA ILE A 62 -7.12 7.90 -24.54
C ILE A 62 -6.83 6.80 -25.56
N LYS A 63 -6.75 7.17 -26.84
CA LYS A 63 -6.50 6.25 -27.95
C LYS A 63 -5.02 6.15 -28.30
N ASP A 64 -4.31 7.26 -28.21
CA ASP A 64 -2.87 7.33 -28.48
C ASP A 64 -2.10 7.14 -27.17
N THR A 65 -1.52 5.97 -27.03
CA THR A 65 -0.68 5.62 -25.86
C THR A 65 0.78 5.97 -26.07
N SER A 66 1.20 6.43 -27.24
CA SER A 66 2.59 6.80 -27.54
C SER A 66 3.05 7.98 -26.66
N MET A 67 2.13 8.86 -26.28
CA MET A 67 2.39 9.95 -25.36
C MET A 67 2.91 9.46 -23.98
N PHE A 68 2.55 8.23 -23.58
CA PHE A 68 3.04 7.69 -22.29
C PHE A 68 4.53 7.35 -22.31
N ALA A 69 5.14 7.14 -23.49
CA ALA A 69 6.57 6.93 -23.60
C ALA A 69 7.37 8.16 -23.10
N GLU A 70 6.85 9.36 -23.24
CA GLU A 70 7.47 10.59 -22.73
C GLU A 70 7.44 10.66 -21.19
N PHE A 71 6.53 9.92 -20.56
CA PHE A 71 6.40 9.83 -19.11
C PHE A 71 7.22 8.69 -18.49
N GLN A 72 7.92 7.87 -19.30
CA GLN A 72 8.85 6.85 -18.81
C GLN A 72 10.11 7.51 -18.23
N LYS A 73 10.04 7.82 -16.93
CA LYS A 73 11.11 8.51 -16.20
C LYS A 73 12.00 7.56 -15.41
N CYS A 74 11.64 6.28 -15.35
CA CYS A 74 12.32 5.28 -14.54
C CYS A 74 12.76 4.08 -15.35
N ARG A 75 13.93 3.53 -15.00
CA ARG A 75 14.44 2.23 -15.47
C ARG A 75 14.33 1.23 -14.33
N TYR A 76 13.65 0.14 -14.58
CA TYR A 76 13.44 -0.92 -13.59
C TYR A 76 14.52 -2.00 -13.73
N ARG A 77 15.23 -2.28 -12.62
CA ARG A 77 16.35 -3.23 -12.61
C ARG A 77 16.16 -4.25 -11.50
N TYR A 78 16.07 -5.52 -11.87
CA TYR A 78 16.06 -6.60 -10.89
C TYR A 78 17.50 -6.95 -10.48
N ILE A 79 17.81 -6.81 -9.19
CA ILE A 79 19.16 -7.02 -8.64
C ILE A 79 19.31 -8.35 -7.89
N GLY A 80 18.27 -9.21 -7.90
CA GLY A 80 18.32 -10.54 -7.27
C GLY A 80 18.13 -10.49 -5.76
N GLY A 81 18.69 -11.52 -5.09
CA GLY A 81 18.68 -11.62 -3.63
C GLY A 81 19.75 -10.71 -3.01
N ILE A 82 19.36 -9.94 -2.00
CA ILE A 82 20.25 -9.00 -1.30
C ILE A 82 20.02 -9.09 0.21
N SER A 83 21.06 -8.98 1.02
CA SER A 83 20.97 -8.89 2.47
C SER A 83 20.59 -7.48 2.92
N SER A 84 20.07 -7.35 4.17
CA SER A 84 19.74 -6.05 4.77
C SER A 84 20.95 -5.13 4.80
N SER A 85 22.13 -5.62 5.17
CA SER A 85 23.35 -4.83 5.24
C SER A 85 23.82 -4.33 3.88
N GLU A 86 23.75 -5.18 2.84
CA GLU A 86 24.11 -4.79 1.46
C GLU A 86 23.09 -3.80 0.89
N LEU A 87 21.77 -4.01 1.14
CA LEU A 87 20.72 -3.08 0.73
C LEU A 87 20.96 -1.68 1.32
N LEU A 88 21.19 -1.60 2.62
CA LEU A 88 21.45 -0.33 3.31
C LEU A 88 22.73 0.34 2.83
N SER A 89 23.78 -0.44 2.54
CA SER A 89 25.02 0.09 1.95
C SER A 89 24.77 0.71 0.57
N ARG A 90 24.08 0.01 -0.32
CA ARG A 90 23.72 0.53 -1.66
C ARG A 90 22.84 1.77 -1.60
N CYS A 91 21.90 1.82 -0.67
CA CYS A 91 21.04 3.00 -0.52
C CYS A 91 21.82 4.26 -0.17
N ARG A 92 22.91 4.13 0.59
CA ARG A 92 23.77 5.24 0.97
C ARG A 92 24.64 5.79 -0.17
N GLU A 93 24.72 5.11 -1.30
CA GLU A 93 25.42 5.63 -2.49
C GLU A 93 24.63 6.77 -3.16
N TYR A 94 23.35 6.91 -2.86
CA TYR A 94 22.45 7.86 -3.50
C TYR A 94 22.11 9.05 -2.59
N PRO A 95 21.87 10.23 -3.16
CA PRO A 95 21.49 11.45 -2.42
C PRO A 95 20.23 11.28 -1.57
N SER A 96 19.21 10.62 -2.13
CA SER A 96 18.00 10.21 -1.40
C SER A 96 17.50 8.88 -1.93
N SER A 97 17.17 7.97 -1.02
CA SER A 97 16.72 6.61 -1.32
C SER A 97 15.44 6.30 -0.60
N LEU A 98 14.51 5.63 -1.30
CA LEU A 98 13.30 5.09 -0.71
C LEU A 98 13.33 3.56 -0.79
N ILE A 99 13.35 2.91 0.36
CA ILE A 99 13.24 1.45 0.48
C ILE A 99 11.79 1.13 0.79
N ILE A 100 11.15 0.29 -0.03
CA ILE A 100 9.79 -0.18 0.21
C ILE A 100 9.82 -1.70 0.38
N VAL A 101 9.38 -2.17 1.53
CA VAL A 101 9.32 -3.59 1.90
C VAL A 101 7.88 -4.05 2.13
N ASN A 102 7.67 -5.36 2.06
CA ASN A 102 6.33 -5.95 2.14
C ASN A 102 5.80 -6.06 3.57
N LYS A 103 6.70 -6.15 4.57
CA LYS A 103 6.34 -6.36 5.97
C LYS A 103 6.68 -5.15 6.85
N LYS A 104 5.79 -4.80 7.77
CA LYS A 104 5.99 -3.70 8.73
C LYS A 104 7.17 -3.95 9.67
N ALA A 105 7.33 -5.20 10.13
CA ALA A 105 8.46 -5.60 10.99
C ALA A 105 9.78 -5.36 10.27
N THR A 106 9.89 -5.81 9.01
CA THR A 106 11.09 -5.60 8.18
C THR A 106 11.41 -4.11 8.00
N ALA A 107 10.39 -3.27 7.76
CA ALA A 107 10.62 -1.83 7.64
C ALA A 107 11.21 -1.24 8.93
N ARG A 108 10.74 -1.69 10.08
CA ARG A 108 11.24 -1.26 11.40
C ARG A 108 12.66 -1.78 11.68
N GLU A 109 12.94 -3.04 11.37
CA GLU A 109 14.29 -3.63 11.50
C GLU A 109 15.31 -2.85 10.65
N LEU A 110 15.03 -2.66 9.37
CA LEU A 110 15.90 -1.88 8.48
C LEU A 110 16.09 -0.43 8.96
N TYR A 111 15.04 0.18 9.53
CA TYR A 111 15.17 1.51 10.12
C TYR A 111 16.11 1.52 11.34
N GLN A 112 16.08 0.50 12.18
CA GLN A 112 16.98 0.39 13.34
C GLN A 112 18.43 0.18 12.92
N GLU A 113 18.67 -0.63 11.90
CA GLU A 113 20.01 -0.94 11.37
C GLU A 113 20.58 0.19 10.49
N CYS A 114 19.72 1.01 9.89
CA CYS A 114 20.11 2.08 9.01
C CYS A 114 20.85 3.19 9.78
N GLY A 115 22.05 3.53 9.37
CA GLY A 115 22.79 4.70 9.90
C GLY A 115 22.48 5.98 9.15
N GLY A 116 22.97 7.11 9.66
CA GLY A 116 22.80 8.42 9.04
C GLY A 116 21.38 8.98 9.15
N LYS A 117 21.04 9.92 8.25
CA LYS A 117 19.73 10.56 8.25
C LYS A 117 18.68 9.63 7.66
N ARG A 118 17.75 9.20 8.48
CA ARG A 118 16.77 8.17 8.13
C ARG A 118 15.37 8.45 8.62
N TYR A 119 14.38 7.96 7.90
CA TYR A 119 12.95 8.06 8.24
C TYR A 119 12.26 6.71 8.07
N HIS A 120 11.27 6.45 8.91
CA HIS A 120 10.43 5.26 8.83
C HIS A 120 8.97 5.65 8.65
N LEU A 121 8.24 4.90 7.82
CA LEU A 121 6.81 5.07 7.59
C LEU A 121 6.13 3.71 7.47
N SER A 122 5.25 3.41 8.41
CA SER A 122 4.41 2.21 8.35
C SER A 122 3.05 2.44 9.03
N THR A 123 2.14 1.49 8.87
CA THR A 123 0.84 1.56 9.54
C THR A 123 0.92 1.20 11.03
N TYR A 124 2.08 0.83 11.58
CA TYR A 124 2.31 0.81 13.03
C TYR A 124 2.34 2.22 13.64
N MET A 125 2.51 3.24 12.84
CA MET A 125 2.48 4.63 13.27
C MET A 125 1.08 5.20 13.12
N THR A 126 0.71 6.12 14.02
CA THR A 126 -0.52 6.90 13.88
C THR A 126 -0.51 7.77 12.63
N SER A 127 -1.69 8.11 12.09
CA SER A 127 -1.78 9.09 11.01
C SER A 127 -1.22 10.45 11.39
N TYR A 128 -1.31 10.81 12.67
CA TYR A 128 -0.75 12.04 13.23
C TYR A 128 0.78 12.09 13.05
N ASP A 129 1.49 11.05 13.51
CA ASP A 129 2.95 11.00 13.41
C ASP A 129 3.40 10.85 11.95
N ARG A 130 2.72 10.04 11.15
CA ARG A 130 3.03 9.90 9.72
C ARG A 130 2.96 11.23 8.97
N LYS A 131 1.93 12.04 9.24
CA LYS A 131 1.80 13.38 8.61
C LYS A 131 2.95 14.30 9.01
N ARG A 132 3.35 14.26 10.28
CA ARG A 132 4.49 15.03 10.78
C ARG A 132 5.78 14.62 10.08
N ILE A 133 6.10 13.34 10.07
CA ILE A 133 7.31 12.80 9.44
C ILE A 133 7.32 13.06 7.93
N LEU A 134 6.20 12.88 7.23
CA LEU A 134 6.11 13.21 5.81
C LEU A 134 6.37 14.68 5.52
N LYS A 135 5.94 15.58 6.42
CA LYS A 135 6.26 17.00 6.31
C LYS A 135 7.76 17.25 6.48
N GLU A 136 8.38 16.61 7.47
CA GLU A 136 9.84 16.68 7.70
C GLU A 136 10.60 16.17 6.48
N ILE A 137 10.27 14.98 5.97
CA ILE A 137 10.90 14.39 4.78
C ILE A 137 10.84 15.35 3.59
N ARG A 138 9.65 15.94 3.31
CA ARG A 138 9.49 16.88 2.19
C ARG A 138 10.35 18.13 2.35
N GLN A 139 10.47 18.65 3.56
CA GLN A 139 11.32 19.82 3.83
C GLN A 139 12.78 19.49 3.61
N GLU A 140 13.23 18.33 4.09
CA GLU A 140 14.60 17.85 3.93
C GLU A 140 14.96 17.58 2.47
N LEU A 141 14.07 16.94 1.71
CA LEU A 141 14.28 16.68 0.28
C LEU A 141 14.37 18.00 -0.51
N LYS A 142 13.51 18.97 -0.20
CA LYS A 142 13.60 20.31 -0.82
C LYS A 142 14.89 21.04 -0.47
N GLN A 143 15.31 20.96 0.78
CA GLN A 143 16.56 21.59 1.23
C GLN A 143 17.76 20.92 0.56
N LEU A 144 17.76 19.57 0.48
CA LEU A 144 18.81 18.82 -0.18
C LEU A 144 18.96 19.22 -1.67
N GLU A 145 17.84 19.38 -2.37
CA GLU A 145 17.83 19.83 -3.75
C GLU A 145 18.32 21.28 -3.93
N ALA A 146 17.94 22.15 -3.00
CA ALA A 146 18.37 23.55 -3.03
C ALA A 146 19.88 23.69 -2.74
N ASP A 147 20.40 22.93 -1.80
CA ASP A 147 21.82 22.94 -1.42
C ASP A 147 22.70 22.26 -2.47
N TYR A 148 22.17 21.23 -3.16
CA TYR A 148 22.91 20.42 -4.14
C TYR A 148 22.12 20.26 -5.45
N PRO A 149 22.11 21.30 -6.30
CA PRO A 149 21.44 21.24 -7.60
C PRO A 149 21.90 20.01 -8.42
N GLU A 150 20.98 19.36 -9.11
CA GLU A 150 21.23 18.11 -9.84
C GLU A 150 21.73 16.94 -8.97
N TYR A 151 21.69 17.08 -7.63
CA TYR A 151 22.18 16.09 -6.66
C TYR A 151 23.66 15.73 -6.82
N LYS A 152 24.48 16.64 -7.32
CA LYS A 152 25.92 16.47 -7.42
C LYS A 152 26.59 16.73 -6.08
N ASP A 153 27.63 15.95 -5.81
CA ASP A 153 28.54 16.12 -4.67
C ASP A 153 27.84 16.17 -3.29
N VAL A 154 26.71 15.46 -3.14
CA VAL A 154 25.99 15.35 -1.86
C VAL A 154 26.85 14.58 -0.86
N PRO A 155 27.30 15.20 0.25
CA PRO A 155 28.05 14.52 1.29
C PRO A 155 27.26 13.39 1.94
N GLU A 156 27.95 12.39 2.47
CA GLU A 156 27.31 11.20 3.02
C GLU A 156 26.38 11.53 4.21
N ASP A 157 26.77 12.45 5.06
CA ASP A 157 26.00 12.91 6.23
C ASP A 157 24.72 13.69 5.86
N ARG A 158 24.61 14.15 4.61
CA ARG A 158 23.42 14.84 4.09
C ARG A 158 22.47 13.90 3.33
N ARG A 159 22.90 12.69 3.02
CA ARG A 159 22.08 11.71 2.29
C ARG A 159 20.92 11.21 3.15
N ILE A 160 19.78 10.98 2.50
CA ILE A 160 18.50 10.66 3.18
C ILE A 160 18.05 9.27 2.77
N THR A 161 17.78 8.40 3.75
CA THR A 161 17.17 7.09 3.53
C THR A 161 15.77 7.05 4.13
N ILE A 162 14.77 6.76 3.31
CA ILE A 162 13.38 6.61 3.72
C ILE A 162 13.04 5.13 3.62
N ILE A 163 12.52 4.55 4.69
CA ILE A 163 12.15 3.14 4.76
C ILE A 163 10.65 3.05 5.02
N SER A 164 9.93 2.36 4.15
CA SER A 164 8.48 2.31 4.22
C SER A 164 7.92 0.95 3.83
N THR A 165 6.65 0.73 4.11
CA THR A 165 5.82 -0.31 3.49
C THR A 165 5.10 0.28 2.28
N SER A 166 4.26 -0.52 1.58
CA SER A 166 3.41 -0.08 0.46
C SER A 166 2.50 1.13 0.77
N LEU A 167 2.40 1.53 2.03
CA LEU A 167 1.71 2.75 2.46
C LEU A 167 2.09 4.00 1.64
N ILE A 168 3.34 4.06 1.16
CA ILE A 168 3.87 5.22 0.43
C ILE A 168 3.51 5.19 -1.06
N GLU A 169 3.04 4.08 -1.58
CA GLU A 169 2.76 3.89 -3.01
C GLU A 169 1.54 4.70 -3.47
N ALA A 170 0.53 4.84 -2.61
CA ALA A 170 -0.68 5.60 -2.92
C ALA A 170 -0.86 6.83 -2.01
N GLY A 171 -1.36 7.93 -2.56
CA GLY A 171 -1.75 9.11 -1.79
C GLY A 171 -0.62 9.92 -1.13
N VAL A 172 0.64 9.55 -1.33
CA VAL A 172 1.80 10.27 -0.77
C VAL A 172 2.56 10.97 -1.88
N ASP A 173 2.75 12.26 -1.74
CA ASP A 173 3.53 13.06 -2.67
C ASP A 173 4.98 13.17 -2.17
N LEU A 174 5.85 12.36 -2.77
CA LEU A 174 7.30 12.34 -2.55
C LEU A 174 8.02 12.17 -3.89
N ASP A 175 9.15 12.83 -4.01
CA ASP A 175 10.11 12.66 -5.11
C ASP A 175 11.49 12.34 -4.54
N VAL A 176 12.00 11.15 -4.83
CA VAL A 176 13.30 10.69 -4.38
C VAL A 176 14.25 10.42 -5.53
N TYR A 177 15.55 10.38 -5.24
CA TYR A 177 16.55 10.11 -6.26
C TYR A 177 16.48 8.68 -6.79
N THR A 178 16.31 7.69 -5.92
CA THR A 178 16.20 6.27 -6.28
C THR A 178 15.20 5.54 -5.39
N VAL A 179 14.65 4.44 -5.91
CA VAL A 179 13.73 3.56 -5.16
C VAL A 179 14.27 2.14 -5.18
N PHE A 180 14.26 1.50 -4.01
CA PHE A 180 14.49 0.07 -3.83
C PHE A 180 13.18 -0.57 -3.40
N ARG A 181 12.62 -1.44 -4.24
CA ARG A 181 11.34 -2.11 -3.98
C ARG A 181 11.54 -3.61 -3.82
N GLU A 182 11.21 -4.12 -2.65
CA GLU A 182 11.12 -5.56 -2.46
C GLU A 182 10.10 -6.16 -3.43
N ARG A 183 10.44 -7.27 -4.09
CA ARG A 183 9.61 -7.87 -5.14
C ARG A 183 8.21 -8.21 -4.62
N THR A 184 7.21 -7.82 -5.40
CA THR A 184 5.78 -8.00 -5.16
C THR A 184 5.03 -7.98 -6.50
N GLY A 185 3.75 -7.66 -6.52
CA GLY A 185 2.99 -7.47 -7.75
C GLY A 185 3.54 -6.32 -8.62
N LEU A 186 3.41 -6.47 -9.93
CA LEU A 186 3.89 -5.48 -10.91
C LEU A 186 3.23 -4.12 -10.69
N ASP A 187 1.95 -4.08 -10.37
CA ASP A 187 1.18 -2.89 -10.03
C ASP A 187 1.86 -2.05 -8.94
N SER A 188 2.21 -2.68 -7.85
CA SER A 188 2.88 -2.05 -6.71
C SER A 188 4.30 -1.57 -7.05
N ILE A 189 5.05 -2.34 -7.86
CA ILE A 189 6.38 -1.93 -8.31
C ILE A 189 6.31 -0.67 -9.18
N LEU A 190 5.36 -0.59 -10.10
CA LEU A 190 5.16 0.57 -10.94
C LEU A 190 4.71 1.80 -10.14
N GLN A 191 3.84 1.62 -9.13
CA GLN A 191 3.45 2.69 -8.20
C GLN A 191 4.62 3.20 -7.37
N ALA A 192 5.50 2.30 -6.91
CA ALA A 192 6.74 2.64 -6.23
C ALA A 192 7.66 3.47 -7.13
N GLY A 193 7.79 3.09 -8.41
CA GLY A 193 8.51 3.84 -9.42
C GLY A 193 7.97 5.27 -9.62
N GLY A 194 6.67 5.46 -9.47
CA GLY A 194 6.03 6.78 -9.47
C GLY A 194 6.47 7.73 -8.35
N ARG A 195 7.32 7.27 -7.39
CA ARG A 195 7.97 8.08 -6.35
C ARG A 195 9.41 8.43 -6.72
N CYS A 196 9.93 7.88 -7.81
CA CYS A 196 11.29 8.10 -8.29
C CYS A 196 11.27 9.10 -9.46
N ASN A 197 11.99 10.21 -9.32
CA ASN A 197 12.01 11.25 -10.36
C ASN A 197 10.60 11.70 -10.79
N ARG A 198 9.70 11.79 -9.83
CA ARG A 198 8.28 12.09 -10.06
C ARG A 198 8.07 13.40 -10.84
N GLU A 199 8.84 14.43 -10.49
CA GLU A 199 8.76 15.73 -11.13
C GLU A 199 9.46 15.76 -12.51
N GLY A 200 10.17 14.68 -12.89
CA GLY A 200 10.82 14.56 -14.19
C GLY A 200 12.02 15.50 -14.37
N LYS A 201 12.64 15.90 -13.29
CA LYS A 201 13.82 16.77 -13.29
C LYS A 201 15.04 16.12 -13.90
N ARG A 202 15.12 14.79 -13.85
CA ARG A 202 16.21 13.99 -14.42
C ARG A 202 15.72 13.25 -15.66
N LYS A 203 16.60 13.05 -16.62
CA LYS A 203 16.26 12.31 -17.85
C LYS A 203 15.79 10.89 -17.55
N THR A 204 16.44 10.21 -16.60
CA THR A 204 16.09 8.88 -16.15
C THR A 204 16.46 8.69 -14.69
N ALA A 205 15.78 7.79 -13.98
CA ALA A 205 16.11 7.37 -12.64
C ALA A 205 16.02 5.85 -12.53
N ASP A 206 16.76 5.26 -11.60
CA ASP A 206 16.78 3.81 -11.41
C ASP A 206 15.85 3.40 -10.27
N VAL A 207 15.04 2.38 -10.54
CA VAL A 207 14.21 1.68 -9.57
C VAL A 207 14.75 0.25 -9.47
N PHE A 208 15.27 -0.10 -8.31
CA PHE A 208 15.84 -1.41 -8.05
C PHE A 208 14.79 -2.35 -7.43
N ILE A 209 14.63 -3.51 -8.02
CA ILE A 209 13.74 -4.56 -7.53
C ILE A 209 14.61 -5.65 -6.92
N PHE A 210 14.31 -6.07 -5.69
CA PHE A 210 15.13 -7.04 -4.97
C PHE A 210 14.30 -8.12 -4.27
N ASP A 211 14.94 -9.25 -4.01
CA ASP A 211 14.47 -10.28 -3.07
C ASP A 211 15.31 -10.19 -1.79
N ARG A 212 14.71 -10.44 -0.64
CA ARG A 212 15.45 -10.57 0.60
C ARG A 212 16.03 -11.96 0.77
N THR A 213 17.33 -12.05 1.08
CA THR A 213 18.01 -13.34 1.32
C THR A 213 17.70 -13.93 2.69
N GLU A 214 17.34 -13.10 3.67
CA GLU A 214 17.03 -13.49 5.05
C GLU A 214 15.65 -14.11 5.22
N GLU A 215 14.76 -13.93 4.23
CA GLU A 215 13.47 -14.60 4.24
C GLU A 215 13.63 -16.07 3.83
N THR A 216 13.48 -16.95 4.81
CA THR A 216 13.43 -18.40 4.57
C THR A 216 12.30 -18.75 3.60
N ARG A 217 12.50 -19.80 2.79
CA ARG A 217 11.58 -20.32 1.74
C ARG A 217 10.12 -20.59 2.16
N GLN A 218 9.76 -20.33 3.42
CA GLN A 218 8.42 -20.48 3.98
C GLN A 218 7.51 -19.24 3.83
N ALA A 219 7.96 -18.16 3.21
CA ALA A 219 7.05 -17.09 2.81
C ALA A 219 6.04 -17.68 1.82
N VAL A 220 4.76 -17.65 2.21
CA VAL A 220 3.61 -18.00 1.36
C VAL A 220 3.88 -17.44 -0.02
N SER A 221 3.86 -18.30 -1.04
CA SER A 221 4.15 -17.89 -2.41
C SER A 221 3.10 -16.84 -2.80
N ASP A 222 3.50 -15.59 -2.80
CA ASP A 222 2.66 -14.52 -3.36
C ASP A 222 2.63 -14.73 -4.87
N ASP A 223 1.47 -15.15 -5.38
CA ASP A 223 1.25 -15.42 -6.81
C ASP A 223 1.62 -14.20 -7.66
N LYS A 224 1.31 -13.00 -7.18
CA LYS A 224 1.66 -11.73 -7.83
C LYS A 224 3.18 -11.56 -7.93
N ALA A 225 3.91 -11.81 -6.85
CA ALA A 225 5.37 -11.73 -6.83
C ALA A 225 6.02 -12.79 -7.74
N SER A 226 5.43 -13.99 -7.80
CA SER A 226 5.89 -15.07 -8.67
C SER A 226 5.68 -14.75 -10.15
N LEU A 227 4.51 -14.20 -10.51
CA LEU A 227 4.23 -13.70 -11.86
C LEU A 227 5.23 -12.61 -12.26
N THR A 228 5.42 -11.62 -11.40
CA THR A 228 6.38 -10.54 -11.64
C THR A 228 7.79 -11.06 -11.90
N LYS A 229 8.25 -12.08 -11.15
CA LYS A 229 9.55 -12.69 -11.37
C LYS A 229 9.69 -13.32 -12.77
N GLY A 230 8.61 -13.91 -13.28
CA GLY A 230 8.57 -14.44 -14.65
C GLY A 230 8.68 -13.34 -15.70
N LEU A 231 7.97 -12.23 -15.49
CA LEU A 231 7.97 -11.08 -16.40
C LEU A 231 9.30 -10.33 -16.42
N LEU A 232 9.95 -10.16 -15.26
CA LEU A 232 11.29 -9.56 -15.14
C LEU A 232 12.36 -10.33 -15.94
N LYS A 233 12.15 -11.61 -16.22
CA LYS A 233 13.05 -12.41 -17.09
C LYS A 233 12.73 -12.28 -18.57
N LYS A 234 11.47 -11.94 -18.89
CA LYS A 234 10.96 -11.92 -20.26
C LYS A 234 11.05 -10.54 -20.90
N TYR A 235 10.79 -9.50 -20.11
CA TYR A 235 10.74 -8.12 -20.58
C TYR A 235 11.94 -7.34 -20.07
N GLU A 236 12.58 -6.59 -20.97
CA GLU A 236 13.66 -5.67 -20.63
C GLU A 236 13.13 -4.46 -19.84
N ASP A 237 11.95 -3.99 -20.23
CA ASP A 237 11.22 -2.92 -19.54
C ASP A 237 9.85 -3.43 -19.08
N ILE A 238 9.66 -3.51 -17.77
CA ILE A 238 8.40 -3.94 -17.16
C ILE A 238 7.31 -2.87 -17.16
N SER A 239 7.65 -1.64 -17.51
CA SER A 239 6.66 -0.56 -17.71
C SER A 239 6.04 -0.56 -19.11
N ASP A 240 6.51 -1.45 -20.02
CA ASP A 240 5.91 -1.66 -21.33
C ASP A 240 4.44 -2.11 -21.18
N VAL A 241 3.55 -1.48 -21.93
CA VAL A 241 2.11 -1.80 -21.92
C VAL A 241 1.86 -3.29 -22.14
N ARG A 242 2.62 -3.94 -23.03
CA ARG A 242 2.51 -5.39 -23.28
C ARG A 242 2.87 -6.23 -22.06
N CYS A 243 3.84 -5.79 -21.26
CA CYS A 243 4.18 -6.46 -20.00
C CYS A 243 3.03 -6.33 -18.99
N ILE A 244 2.46 -5.15 -18.87
CA ILE A 244 1.33 -4.86 -17.98
C ILE A 244 0.09 -5.67 -18.38
N GLU A 245 -0.25 -5.69 -19.67
CA GLU A 245 -1.36 -6.49 -20.20
C GLU A 245 -1.16 -7.99 -19.94
N GLU A 246 0.04 -8.51 -20.17
CA GLU A 246 0.36 -9.92 -19.90
C GLU A 246 0.29 -10.24 -18.39
N TYR A 247 0.75 -9.32 -17.53
CA TYR A 247 0.65 -9.49 -16.08
C TYR A 247 -0.79 -9.68 -15.65
N TYR A 248 -1.68 -8.77 -16.03
CA TYR A 248 -3.09 -8.85 -15.64
C TYR A 248 -3.82 -10.02 -16.29
N SER A 249 -3.54 -10.33 -17.56
CA SER A 249 -4.12 -11.49 -18.24
C SER A 249 -3.78 -12.78 -17.49
N ARG A 250 -2.53 -12.97 -17.10
CA ARG A 250 -2.10 -14.16 -16.33
C ARG A 250 -2.69 -14.15 -14.91
N LEU A 251 -2.70 -13.00 -14.25
CA LEU A 251 -3.22 -12.86 -12.90
C LEU A 251 -4.70 -13.23 -12.83
N TYR A 252 -5.49 -12.75 -13.79
CA TYR A 252 -6.92 -13.08 -13.86
C TYR A 252 -7.15 -14.54 -14.26
N PHE A 253 -6.34 -15.08 -15.19
CA PHE A 253 -6.45 -16.49 -15.57
C PHE A 253 -6.15 -17.43 -14.38
N MET A 254 -5.15 -17.14 -13.57
CA MET A 254 -4.81 -17.94 -12.39
C MET A 254 -5.93 -17.93 -11.33
N LYS A 255 -6.77 -16.92 -11.31
CA LYS A 255 -7.83 -16.71 -10.32
C LYS A 255 -9.24 -16.82 -10.90
N VAL A 256 -9.40 -17.46 -12.07
CA VAL A 256 -10.72 -17.64 -12.69
C VAL A 256 -11.72 -18.27 -11.72
N ASP A 257 -11.30 -19.30 -10.96
CA ASP A 257 -12.17 -19.95 -9.97
C ASP A 257 -12.57 -19.02 -8.83
N ASP A 258 -11.68 -18.12 -8.40
CA ASP A 258 -11.94 -17.13 -7.35
C ASP A 258 -12.85 -16.00 -7.87
N ILE A 259 -12.61 -15.52 -9.09
CA ILE A 259 -13.45 -14.51 -9.76
C ILE A 259 -14.89 -15.02 -9.94
N GLN A 260 -15.01 -16.32 -10.24
CA GLN A 260 -16.31 -16.99 -10.45
C GLN A 260 -16.97 -17.46 -9.16
N LYS A 261 -16.33 -17.34 -8.00
CA LYS A 261 -16.95 -17.61 -6.71
C LYS A 261 -18.13 -16.66 -6.50
N ASN A 262 -19.23 -17.01 -7.13
CA ASN A 262 -20.49 -16.32 -7.00
C ASN A 262 -21.12 -16.70 -5.66
N THR A 263 -20.56 -16.17 -4.58
CA THR A 263 -21.08 -16.36 -3.22
C THR A 263 -22.55 -15.96 -3.12
N MET A 264 -23.01 -15.10 -4.02
CA MET A 264 -24.37 -14.57 -4.01
C MET A 264 -25.40 -15.59 -4.50
N HIS A 265 -25.12 -16.37 -5.55
CA HIS A 265 -26.04 -17.42 -6.02
C HIS A 265 -26.15 -18.61 -5.08
N GLN A 266 -25.12 -18.85 -4.25
CA GLN A 266 -25.13 -19.98 -3.31
C GLN A 266 -25.97 -19.72 -2.05
N ILE A 267 -26.25 -18.46 -1.72
CA ILE A 267 -26.92 -18.08 -0.47
C ILE A 267 -28.41 -17.85 -0.65
N CYS A 268 -28.84 -17.39 -1.82
CA CYS A 268 -30.22 -17.03 -2.06
C CYS A 268 -30.84 -17.85 -3.20
N SER A 269 -31.71 -18.80 -2.88
CA SER A 269 -32.54 -19.51 -3.84
C SER A 269 -33.90 -18.82 -4.08
N ASP A 270 -34.28 -17.85 -3.25
CA ASP A 270 -35.55 -17.13 -3.30
C ASP A 270 -35.34 -15.63 -3.07
N LEU A 271 -35.85 -14.81 -4.02
CA LEU A 271 -35.80 -13.34 -3.93
C LEU A 271 -36.67 -12.76 -2.81
N ALA A 272 -37.58 -13.56 -2.23
CA ALA A 272 -38.46 -13.13 -1.14
C ALA A 272 -37.77 -13.11 0.22
N SER A 273 -36.64 -13.81 0.35
CA SER A 273 -35.89 -13.89 1.61
C SER A 273 -34.39 -13.71 1.38
N ILE A 274 -33.96 -12.45 1.10
CA ILE A 274 -32.55 -12.15 0.90
C ILE A 274 -31.84 -12.08 2.27
N PRO A 275 -30.90 -12.99 2.55
CA PRO A 275 -30.19 -13.02 3.84
C PRO A 275 -29.09 -11.96 3.87
N PHE A 276 -29.43 -10.67 3.95
CA PHE A 276 -28.51 -9.56 3.90
C PHE A 276 -27.38 -9.65 4.93
N LYS A 277 -27.63 -10.21 6.11
CA LYS A 277 -26.62 -10.38 7.15
C LYS A 277 -25.55 -11.36 6.72
N GLU A 278 -25.91 -12.51 6.15
CA GLU A 278 -24.97 -13.51 5.66
C GLU A 278 -24.14 -12.97 4.47
N TYR A 279 -24.78 -12.16 3.62
CA TYR A 279 -24.06 -11.46 2.55
C TYR A 279 -23.04 -10.50 3.10
N ALA A 280 -23.40 -9.67 4.09
CA ALA A 280 -22.49 -8.71 4.70
C ALA A 280 -21.32 -9.41 5.40
N GLU A 281 -21.54 -10.56 6.02
CA GLU A 281 -20.51 -11.37 6.67
C GLU A 281 -19.54 -12.05 5.67
N LYS A 282 -20.04 -12.44 4.50
CA LYS A 282 -19.24 -13.13 3.46
C LYS A 282 -18.60 -12.18 2.45
N PHE A 283 -19.17 -10.98 2.26
CA PHE A 283 -18.65 -9.98 1.35
C PHE A 283 -17.66 -9.07 2.07
N GLU A 284 -16.44 -9.57 2.26
CA GLU A 284 -15.35 -8.86 2.91
C GLU A 284 -14.51 -8.10 1.87
N PHE A 285 -15.01 -6.94 1.43
CA PHE A 285 -14.34 -6.10 0.43
C PHE A 285 -13.00 -5.54 0.93
N ILE A 286 -12.90 -5.29 2.23
CA ILE A 286 -11.68 -4.83 2.90
C ILE A 286 -11.25 -5.92 3.86
N ASP A 287 -10.06 -6.47 3.68
CA ASP A 287 -9.49 -7.50 4.57
C ASP A 287 -9.39 -6.98 6.01
N SER A 288 -10.22 -7.52 6.89
CA SER A 288 -10.35 -7.11 8.30
C SER A 288 -9.32 -7.75 9.24
N ARG A 289 -8.27 -8.40 8.71
CA ARG A 289 -7.19 -8.97 9.56
C ARG A 289 -6.44 -7.91 10.37
N GLN A 290 -6.59 -6.65 10.04
CA GLN A 290 -6.02 -5.52 10.77
C GLN A 290 -7.03 -4.95 11.77
N VAL A 291 -6.56 -4.65 12.96
CA VAL A 291 -7.35 -4.00 14.02
C VAL A 291 -6.82 -2.60 14.24
N SER A 292 -7.74 -1.64 14.41
CA SER A 292 -7.38 -0.27 14.75
C SER A 292 -7.04 -0.14 16.22
N LEU A 293 -5.86 0.35 16.53
CA LEU A 293 -5.40 0.69 17.88
C LEU A 293 -5.26 2.20 18.00
N VAL A 294 -5.97 2.79 18.95
CA VAL A 294 -5.86 4.21 19.27
C VAL A 294 -4.64 4.44 20.15
N VAL A 295 -3.81 5.40 19.78
CA VAL A 295 -2.62 5.80 20.51
C VAL A 295 -2.73 7.30 20.81
N PRO A 296 -3.00 7.72 22.06
CA PRO A 296 -3.05 9.14 22.40
C PRO A 296 -1.67 9.79 22.19
N ARG A 297 -1.65 10.94 21.49
CA ARG A 297 -0.40 11.63 21.12
C ARG A 297 -0.29 13.05 21.67
N ASP A 298 -1.42 13.63 22.08
CA ASP A 298 -1.52 14.98 22.61
C ASP A 298 -2.66 15.09 23.61
N ALA A 299 -2.74 16.20 24.31
CA ALA A 299 -3.78 16.47 25.31
C ALA A 299 -5.20 16.38 24.74
N GLN A 300 -5.38 16.67 23.44
CA GLN A 300 -6.69 16.57 22.79
C GLN A 300 -7.10 15.10 22.64
N SER A 301 -6.19 14.24 22.16
CA SER A 301 -6.44 12.81 22.01
C SER A 301 -6.61 12.10 23.36
N GLU A 302 -5.86 12.49 24.38
CA GLU A 302 -6.02 11.98 25.75
C GLU A 302 -7.43 12.28 26.29
N LYS A 303 -7.89 13.51 26.15
CA LYS A 303 -9.24 13.90 26.56
C LYS A 303 -10.34 13.17 25.79
N LEU A 304 -10.14 12.94 24.49
CA LEU A 304 -11.09 12.17 23.66
C LEU A 304 -11.19 10.72 24.13
N VAL A 305 -10.06 10.08 24.42
CA VAL A 305 -10.00 8.71 24.95
C VAL A 305 -10.64 8.62 26.33
N GLU A 306 -10.35 9.55 27.22
CA GLU A 306 -10.97 9.62 28.54
C GLU A 306 -12.49 9.77 28.46
N THR A 307 -12.97 10.65 27.58
CA THR A 307 -14.41 10.81 27.34
C THR A 307 -15.06 9.52 26.87
N MET A 308 -14.38 8.75 26.00
CA MET A 308 -14.90 7.47 25.49
C MET A 308 -15.05 6.41 26.57
N LYS A 309 -14.20 6.38 27.57
CA LYS A 309 -14.32 5.45 28.72
C LYS A 309 -15.69 5.56 29.41
N TYR A 310 -16.22 6.78 29.49
CA TYR A 310 -17.46 7.05 30.19
C TYR A 310 -18.70 7.04 29.30
N THR A 311 -18.61 7.53 28.08
CA THR A 311 -19.80 7.75 27.24
C THR A 311 -20.12 6.62 26.28
N LYS A 312 -19.18 5.70 26.05
CA LYS A 312 -19.29 4.59 25.06
C LYS A 312 -19.77 5.01 23.66
N THR A 313 -19.87 6.31 23.41
CA THR A 313 -20.36 6.88 22.15
C THR A 313 -19.41 7.97 21.64
N GLY A 314 -19.06 7.85 20.41
CA GLY A 314 -19.14 8.96 19.48
C GLY A 314 -17.99 9.90 19.30
N ASN A 315 -16.72 9.59 19.36
CA ASN A 315 -15.67 10.44 18.77
C ASN A 315 -14.71 9.63 17.87
N ALA A 316 -15.12 8.45 17.43
CA ALA A 316 -14.31 7.55 16.60
C ALA A 316 -13.71 8.28 15.38
N ARG A 317 -14.48 9.15 14.71
CA ARG A 317 -13.99 9.96 13.58
C ARG A 317 -12.85 10.92 13.96
N LYS A 318 -12.92 11.53 15.15
CA LYS A 318 -11.86 12.44 15.64
C LYS A 318 -10.59 11.67 16.01
N LEU A 319 -10.73 10.41 16.45
CA LEU A 319 -9.63 9.55 16.83
C LEU A 319 -8.92 8.90 15.63
N GLN A 320 -9.46 8.98 14.41
CA GLN A 320 -8.83 8.40 13.20
C GLN A 320 -7.39 8.88 12.97
N ASN A 321 -7.07 10.13 13.32
CA ASN A 321 -5.71 10.64 13.21
C ASN A 321 -4.73 9.97 14.19
N TYR A 322 -5.25 9.45 15.30
CA TYR A 322 -4.51 8.84 16.39
C TYR A 322 -4.58 7.31 16.36
N THR A 323 -5.05 6.72 15.26
CA THR A 323 -5.09 5.27 15.09
C THR A 323 -3.89 4.78 14.28
N CYS A 324 -3.40 3.61 14.67
CA CYS A 324 -2.49 2.77 13.91
C CYS A 324 -3.15 1.41 13.64
N SER A 325 -2.53 0.57 12.81
CA SER A 325 -3.07 -0.74 12.44
C SER A 325 -2.13 -1.84 12.94
N VAL A 326 -2.69 -2.74 13.74
CA VAL A 326 -2.01 -3.95 14.24
C VAL A 326 -2.78 -5.19 13.83
N THR A 327 -2.15 -6.36 13.77
CA THR A 327 -2.85 -7.62 13.58
C THR A 327 -3.58 -8.00 14.88
N ARG A 328 -4.58 -8.88 14.78
CA ARG A 328 -5.29 -9.37 15.97
C ARG A 328 -4.33 -10.02 16.98
N LYS A 329 -3.36 -10.81 16.50
CA LYS A 329 -2.35 -11.45 17.37
C LYS A 329 -1.49 -10.41 18.09
N GLU A 330 -1.00 -9.40 17.39
CA GLU A 330 -0.23 -8.30 17.97
C GLU A 330 -1.02 -7.55 19.04
N LEU A 331 -2.32 -7.33 18.79
CA LEU A 331 -3.21 -6.70 19.78
C LEU A 331 -3.38 -7.57 21.02
N GLU A 332 -3.60 -8.88 20.86
CA GLU A 332 -3.73 -9.83 21.97
C GLU A 332 -2.44 -9.87 22.82
N ASP A 333 -1.27 -9.78 22.18
CA ASP A 333 0.02 -9.70 22.86
C ASP A 333 0.15 -8.40 23.67
N LEU A 334 -0.28 -7.25 23.13
CA LEU A 334 -0.32 -5.98 23.86
C LEU A 334 -1.29 -6.00 25.04
N ILE A 335 -2.46 -6.59 24.89
CA ILE A 335 -3.44 -6.75 25.99
C ILE A 335 -2.86 -7.65 27.09
N ARG A 336 -2.22 -8.75 26.74
CA ARG A 336 -1.57 -9.66 27.69
C ARG A 336 -0.46 -8.99 28.50
N GLN A 337 0.23 -8.05 27.88
CA GLN A 337 1.27 -7.22 28.51
C GLN A 337 0.70 -5.99 29.25
N HIS A 338 -0.63 -5.88 29.38
CA HIS A 338 -1.31 -4.71 29.97
C HIS A 338 -0.93 -3.37 29.31
N ALA A 339 -0.54 -3.40 28.04
CA ALA A 339 -0.19 -2.22 27.26
C ALA A 339 -1.37 -1.64 26.48
N ALA A 340 -2.44 -2.41 26.27
CA ALA A 340 -3.65 -1.98 25.58
C ALA A 340 -4.92 -2.53 26.26
N ASP A 341 -6.02 -1.78 26.19
CA ASP A 341 -7.33 -2.17 26.71
C ASP A 341 -8.44 -2.00 25.69
N ASP A 342 -9.49 -2.83 25.81
CA ASP A 342 -10.77 -2.65 25.12
C ASP A 342 -11.72 -1.81 25.98
N TYR A 343 -12.15 -0.67 25.45
CA TYR A 343 -13.11 0.19 26.14
C TYR A 343 -14.60 -0.20 25.93
N GLY A 344 -14.83 -1.47 25.50
CA GLY A 344 -16.19 -2.04 25.40
C GLY A 344 -16.99 -1.54 24.19
N THR A 345 -16.31 -0.98 23.21
CA THR A 345 -16.91 -0.46 21.96
C THR A 345 -16.28 -1.09 20.72
N GLY A 346 -15.43 -2.11 20.88
CA GLY A 346 -14.55 -2.64 19.83
C GLY A 346 -13.43 -1.68 19.43
N ILE A 347 -13.22 -0.63 20.24
CA ILE A 347 -12.13 0.33 20.06
C ILE A 347 -11.06 0.04 21.12
N TYR A 348 -9.91 -0.38 20.66
CA TYR A 348 -8.76 -0.67 21.49
C TYR A 348 -7.89 0.57 21.61
N CYS A 349 -7.37 0.80 22.83
CA CYS A 349 -6.54 1.95 23.13
C CYS A 349 -5.24 1.50 23.79
N LEU A 350 -4.11 2.04 23.36
CA LEU A 350 -2.84 1.90 24.02
C LEU A 350 -2.86 2.69 25.32
N THR A 351 -2.66 1.99 26.46
CA THR A 351 -2.71 2.55 27.81
C THR A 351 -1.33 2.83 28.35
N ASN A 352 -0.32 2.07 27.93
CA ASN A 352 1.08 2.28 28.31
C ASN A 352 1.84 2.96 27.16
N LYS A 353 2.27 4.21 27.39
CA LYS A 353 2.99 5.02 26.40
C LYS A 353 4.36 4.47 26.00
N ASP A 354 4.97 3.64 26.84
CA ASP A 354 6.27 3.03 26.59
C ASP A 354 6.23 2.05 25.38
N TYR A 355 5.05 1.56 25.04
CA TYR A 355 4.83 0.70 23.88
C TYR A 355 4.59 1.47 22.57
N TYR A 356 4.97 2.74 22.53
CA TYR A 356 4.89 3.53 21.31
C TYR A 356 6.03 4.51 21.17
N ASP A 357 6.70 4.46 20.04
CA ASP A 357 7.75 5.38 19.62
C ASP A 357 7.25 6.21 18.43
N GLU A 358 7.48 7.52 18.42
CA GLU A 358 6.99 8.43 17.39
C GLU A 358 7.63 8.22 16.00
N TYR A 359 8.77 7.52 15.93
CA TYR A 359 9.47 7.20 14.68
C TYR A 359 9.36 5.71 14.31
N LYS A 360 9.12 4.80 15.26
CA LYS A 360 9.02 3.36 15.04
C LYS A 360 7.57 2.86 15.02
N GLY A 361 6.64 3.63 15.62
CA GLY A 361 5.25 3.23 15.84
C GLY A 361 5.11 2.31 17.06
N VAL A 362 4.10 1.44 17.04
CA VAL A 362 3.81 0.50 18.13
C VAL A 362 4.97 -0.47 18.34
N LEU A 363 5.39 -0.61 19.59
CA LEU A 363 6.38 -1.58 20.06
C LEU A 363 5.65 -2.78 20.67
N PHE A 364 6.17 -3.98 20.48
CA PHE A 364 5.55 -5.22 20.97
C PHE A 364 6.32 -5.83 22.15
N GLU A 365 7.44 -5.23 22.49
CA GLU A 365 8.26 -5.57 23.67
C GLU A 365 8.41 -4.31 24.50
N ALA A 366 8.36 -4.46 25.82
CA ALA A 366 8.64 -3.36 26.72
C ALA A 366 10.07 -2.86 26.48
N PRO A 367 10.30 -1.54 26.46
CA PRO A 367 11.66 -1.02 26.44
C PRO A 367 12.45 -1.58 27.64
N ASP A 368 13.63 -2.14 27.38
CA ASP A 368 14.54 -2.54 28.44
C ASP A 368 15.00 -1.28 29.18
N TYR A 369 14.44 -1.05 30.37
CA TYR A 369 14.90 0.03 31.26
C TYR A 369 16.18 -0.33 32.05
N PHE A 370 16.77 -1.51 31.77
CA PHE A 370 17.93 -2.03 32.49
C PHE A 370 19.09 -2.30 31.52
N LEU A 371 19.64 -1.25 30.93
CA LEU A 371 21.02 -1.27 30.40
C LEU A 371 21.69 0.08 30.65
#